data_21593e7d12316773c3b9998b8700f4fb
#
_entry.id   21593e7d12316773c3b9998b8700f4fb
#
_cell.length_a   1.000
_cell.length_b   1.000
_cell.length_c   1.000
_cell.angle_alpha   90.00
_cell.angle_beta   90.00
_cell.angle_gamma   90.00
#
_symmetry.space_group_name_H-M   'P 1'
#
loop_
_entity.id
_entity.type
_entity.pdbx_description
1 polymer ?
#
loop_
_entity_poly.entity_id
_entity_poly.type
_entity_poly.pdbx_seq_one_letter_code
_entity_poly.pdbx_strand_id
1 'polypeptide(L)'
;LPTLIEDPYQQHTDNNNLDFYAYFRELETITHALDLPISLPSYPTIKGFIHEDIAQLGLQAHIPQISTTGTQIEDLTVSIDNANEDLGVAVYMYNRLPKNNPTAAKIGDVKLRMNLNARNDSLDMKIQLDNTDSVRNEGVISVASKLSKYHNKPKFDIEILPSNIILNDSAWTIGQSTITYA
;
A
#
# COMPACT_ATOMS: atom_id res chain seq x y z
N LEU A 1 -6.69 2.75 17.60
CA LEU A 1 -7.40 3.95 17.14
C LEU A 1 -6.65 5.18 17.63
N PRO A 2 -6.55 6.25 16.83
CA PRO A 2 -5.90 7.48 17.26
C PRO A 2 -6.59 8.03 18.53
N THR A 3 -5.81 8.33 19.53
CA THR A 3 -6.32 8.85 20.83
C THR A 3 -6.98 10.24 20.72
N LEU A 4 -6.88 10.85 19.52
CA LEU A 4 -7.47 12.15 19.21
C LEU A 4 -8.95 12.11 18.81
N ILE A 5 -9.47 10.91 18.53
CA ILE A 5 -10.87 10.72 18.19
C ILE A 5 -11.58 10.30 19.48
N GLU A 6 -12.49 11.14 19.95
CA GLU A 6 -13.40 10.74 21.04
C GLU A 6 -14.27 9.59 20.50
N ASP A 7 -14.26 8.46 21.20
CA ASP A 7 -14.98 7.28 20.78
C ASP A 7 -16.49 7.52 20.88
N PRO A 8 -17.21 7.68 19.76
CA PRO A 8 -18.65 7.83 19.76
C PRO A 8 -19.38 6.48 19.82
N TYR A 9 -18.66 5.35 19.93
CA TYR A 9 -19.26 4.04 19.87
C TYR A 9 -19.93 3.68 21.18
N GLN A 10 -21.25 3.81 21.19
CA GLN A 10 -22.09 3.03 22.10
C GLN A 10 -21.85 1.55 21.80
N GLN A 11 -21.54 0.76 22.82
CA GLN A 11 -21.44 -0.69 22.71
C GLN A 11 -22.73 -1.26 22.10
N HIS A 12 -22.66 -1.61 20.81
CA HIS A 12 -23.65 -2.50 20.23
C HIS A 12 -23.41 -3.90 20.78
N THR A 13 -24.45 -4.48 21.38
CA THR A 13 -24.39 -5.80 21.98
C THR A 13 -24.56 -6.95 20.99
N ASP A 14 -24.71 -6.67 19.71
CA ASP A 14 -24.84 -7.67 18.66
C ASP A 14 -23.47 -7.93 18.06
N ASN A 15 -22.89 -9.08 18.35
CA ASN A 15 -21.64 -9.55 17.73
C ASN A 15 -21.88 -9.90 16.27
N ASN A 16 -21.57 -8.97 15.37
CA ASN A 16 -21.67 -9.20 13.95
C ASN A 16 -20.32 -9.69 13.41
N ASN A 17 -20.26 -10.96 13.05
CA ASN A 17 -19.11 -11.56 12.40
C ASN A 17 -19.44 -11.77 10.93
N LEU A 18 -18.60 -11.24 10.04
CA LEU A 18 -18.77 -11.33 8.62
C LEU A 18 -17.47 -11.83 7.98
N ASP A 19 -17.56 -12.96 7.28
CA ASP A 19 -16.53 -13.40 6.34
C ASP A 19 -17.07 -13.27 4.93
N PHE A 20 -16.26 -12.75 4.02
CA PHE A 20 -16.68 -12.58 2.63
C PHE A 20 -15.57 -12.93 1.65
N TYR A 21 -15.99 -13.37 0.48
CA TYR A 21 -15.14 -13.60 -0.67
C TYR A 21 -15.86 -13.11 -1.93
N ALA A 22 -15.19 -12.27 -2.70
CA ALA A 22 -15.67 -11.79 -3.98
C ALA A 22 -14.67 -12.16 -5.09
N TYR A 23 -15.21 -12.63 -6.18
CA TYR A 23 -14.48 -12.96 -7.39
C TYR A 23 -15.09 -12.17 -8.54
N PHE A 24 -14.29 -11.36 -9.19
CA PHE A 24 -14.76 -10.46 -10.23
C PHE A 24 -14.49 -11.07 -11.61
N ARG A 25 -15.57 -11.21 -12.37
CA ARG A 25 -15.53 -11.62 -13.78
C ARG A 25 -15.83 -10.40 -14.65
N GLU A 26 -15.23 -10.35 -15.83
CA GLU A 26 -15.59 -9.35 -16.86
C GLU A 26 -15.40 -7.88 -16.45
N LEU A 27 -14.43 -7.58 -15.56
CA LEU A 27 -14.12 -6.20 -15.20
C LEU A 27 -13.67 -5.37 -16.41
N GLU A 28 -13.21 -6.01 -17.48
CA GLU A 28 -12.84 -5.36 -18.72
C GLU A 28 -14.03 -4.62 -19.36
N THR A 29 -15.23 -5.18 -19.24
CA THR A 29 -16.47 -4.51 -19.68
C THR A 29 -16.71 -3.21 -18.88
N ILE A 30 -16.43 -3.23 -17.59
CA ILE A 30 -16.60 -2.05 -16.70
C ILE A 30 -15.55 -1.00 -17.02
N THR A 31 -14.28 -1.39 -17.17
CA THR A 31 -13.21 -0.44 -17.52
C THR A 31 -13.46 0.21 -18.88
N HIS A 32 -13.94 -0.53 -19.84
CA HIS A 32 -14.36 -0.01 -21.14
C HIS A 32 -15.56 0.94 -21.04
N ALA A 33 -16.60 0.58 -20.29
CA ALA A 33 -17.79 1.41 -20.12
C ALA A 33 -17.50 2.74 -19.42
N LEU A 34 -16.48 2.76 -18.54
CA LEU A 34 -16.03 3.95 -17.81
C LEU A 34 -14.89 4.70 -18.53
N ASP A 35 -14.48 4.26 -19.72
CA ASP A 35 -13.37 4.81 -20.50
C ASP A 35 -12.06 4.91 -19.68
N LEU A 36 -11.81 3.92 -18.83
CA LEU A 36 -10.60 3.88 -18.03
C LEU A 36 -9.42 3.39 -18.88
N PRO A 37 -8.25 4.06 -18.82
CA PRO A 37 -7.07 3.68 -19.62
C PRO A 37 -6.33 2.45 -19.02
N ILE A 38 -7.10 1.51 -18.47
CA ILE A 38 -6.59 0.27 -17.86
C ILE A 38 -7.35 -0.93 -18.41
N SER A 39 -6.66 -2.04 -18.57
CA SER A 39 -7.24 -3.34 -18.87
C SER A 39 -6.97 -4.31 -17.72
N LEU A 40 -7.98 -5.08 -17.35
CA LEU A 40 -7.94 -6.08 -16.28
C LEU A 40 -8.25 -7.46 -16.86
N PRO A 41 -7.31 -8.07 -17.62
CA PRO A 41 -7.56 -9.30 -18.36
C PRO A 41 -7.69 -10.54 -17.46
N SER A 42 -7.39 -10.41 -16.20
CA SER A 42 -7.46 -11.47 -15.20
C SER A 42 -8.56 -11.21 -14.19
N TYR A 43 -8.86 -12.21 -13.38
CA TYR A 43 -9.96 -12.20 -12.42
C TYR A 43 -9.50 -11.75 -11.04
N PRO A 44 -9.68 -10.47 -10.67
CA PRO A 44 -9.40 -10.01 -9.32
C PRO A 44 -10.24 -10.72 -8.27
N THR A 45 -9.65 -10.86 -7.11
CA THR A 45 -10.33 -11.42 -5.93
C THR A 45 -10.21 -10.48 -4.75
N ILE A 46 -11.24 -10.43 -3.94
CA ILE A 46 -11.23 -9.76 -2.64
C ILE A 46 -11.78 -10.74 -1.61
N LYS A 47 -11.07 -10.90 -0.52
CA LYS A 47 -11.54 -11.64 0.64
C LYS A 47 -11.31 -10.82 1.90
N GLY A 48 -12.16 -11.01 2.88
CA GLY A 48 -11.99 -10.31 4.14
C GLY A 48 -12.91 -10.84 5.22
N PHE A 49 -12.68 -10.34 6.41
CA PHE A 49 -13.49 -10.61 7.57
C PHE A 49 -13.61 -9.37 8.45
N ILE A 50 -14.68 -9.31 9.18
CA ILE A 50 -14.92 -8.37 10.29
C ILE A 50 -15.49 -9.20 11.43
N HIS A 51 -14.78 -9.30 12.54
CA HIS A 51 -15.17 -10.03 13.72
C HIS A 51 -15.25 -9.05 14.89
N GLU A 52 -16.43 -8.59 15.20
CA GLU A 52 -16.66 -7.58 16.25
C GLU A 52 -16.36 -8.12 17.65
N ASP A 53 -16.60 -9.41 17.88
CA ASP A 53 -16.38 -10.08 19.16
C ASP A 53 -14.93 -10.04 19.64
N ILE A 54 -13.98 -10.04 18.69
CA ILE A 54 -12.54 -9.97 18.96
C ILE A 54 -11.90 -8.69 18.39
N ALA A 55 -12.74 -7.72 17.96
CA ALA A 55 -12.31 -6.47 17.38
C ALA A 55 -11.26 -6.64 16.24
N GLN A 56 -11.45 -7.65 15.40
CA GLN A 56 -10.55 -7.95 14.27
C GLN A 56 -11.19 -7.65 12.94
N LEU A 57 -10.40 -7.10 12.05
CA LEU A 57 -10.72 -6.95 10.64
C LEU A 57 -9.54 -7.40 9.78
N GLY A 58 -9.87 -7.94 8.63
CA GLY A 58 -8.87 -8.27 7.60
C GLY A 58 -9.48 -8.11 6.23
N LEU A 59 -8.69 -7.58 5.31
CA LEU A 59 -9.02 -7.46 3.88
C LEU A 59 -7.80 -7.87 3.07
N GLN A 60 -8.00 -8.70 2.06
CA GLN A 60 -6.98 -8.97 1.07
C GLN A 60 -7.59 -8.87 -0.32
N ALA A 61 -7.03 -7.97 -1.14
CA ALA A 61 -7.32 -7.87 -2.56
C ALA A 61 -6.13 -8.39 -3.36
N HIS A 62 -6.38 -9.20 -4.37
CA HIS A 62 -5.37 -9.68 -5.31
C HIS A 62 -5.84 -9.42 -6.73
N ILE A 63 -5.04 -8.72 -7.49
CA ILE A 63 -5.24 -8.42 -8.90
C ILE A 63 -4.05 -9.03 -9.66
N PRO A 64 -4.27 -10.16 -10.36
CA PRO A 64 -3.18 -10.85 -11.03
C PRO A 64 -2.50 -10.05 -12.12
N GLN A 65 -3.26 -9.18 -12.81
CA GLN A 65 -2.71 -8.35 -13.87
C GLN A 65 -3.52 -7.07 -14.08
N ILE A 66 -2.80 -5.95 -14.22
CA ILE A 66 -3.32 -4.66 -14.70
C ILE A 66 -2.44 -4.24 -15.86
N SER A 67 -3.04 -3.95 -17.00
CA SER A 67 -2.33 -3.44 -18.18
C SER A 67 -2.74 -2.00 -18.47
N THR A 68 -1.77 -1.16 -18.79
CA THR A 68 -1.95 0.21 -19.27
C THR A 68 -1.20 0.39 -20.58
N THR A 69 -1.28 1.57 -21.21
CA THR A 69 -0.62 1.87 -22.50
C THR A 69 0.91 1.70 -22.48
N GLY A 70 1.55 1.63 -21.35
CA GLY A 70 3.03 1.60 -21.28
C GLY A 70 3.60 0.74 -20.17
N THR A 71 2.75 0.06 -19.43
CA THR A 71 3.18 -0.72 -18.26
C THR A 71 2.22 -1.86 -17.98
N GLN A 72 2.75 -2.93 -17.43
CA GLN A 72 2.00 -4.08 -16.95
C GLN A 72 2.37 -4.31 -15.48
N ILE A 73 1.39 -4.23 -14.61
CA ILE A 73 1.52 -4.59 -13.20
C ILE A 73 1.03 -6.02 -13.05
N GLU A 74 1.85 -6.87 -12.48
CA GLU A 74 1.51 -8.26 -12.16
C GLU A 74 1.48 -8.44 -10.64
N ASP A 75 0.65 -9.39 -10.20
CA ASP A 75 0.57 -9.80 -8.80
C ASP A 75 0.36 -8.65 -7.79
N LEU A 76 -0.47 -7.65 -8.17
CA LEU A 76 -0.82 -6.62 -7.20
C LEU A 76 -1.64 -7.23 -6.07
N THR A 77 -1.07 -7.22 -4.88
CA THR A 77 -1.73 -7.66 -3.65
C THR A 77 -1.78 -6.50 -2.66
N VAL A 78 -2.94 -6.26 -2.11
CA VAL A 78 -3.17 -5.31 -1.01
C VAL A 78 -3.76 -6.08 0.15
N SER A 79 -3.14 -6.01 1.31
CA SER A 79 -3.69 -6.57 2.55
C SER A 79 -3.80 -5.51 3.62
N ILE A 80 -4.88 -5.56 4.35
CA ILE A 80 -5.17 -4.70 5.50
C ILE A 80 -5.59 -5.64 6.63
N ASP A 81 -4.99 -5.50 7.78
CA ASP A 81 -5.39 -6.22 8.98
C ASP A 81 -5.13 -5.36 10.22
N ASN A 82 -5.81 -5.70 11.30
CA ASN A 82 -5.56 -5.10 12.61
C ASN A 82 -5.16 -6.16 13.65
N ALA A 83 -4.45 -7.18 13.22
CA ALA A 83 -3.89 -8.15 14.14
C ALA A 83 -3.00 -7.45 15.19
N ASN A 84 -3.08 -7.89 16.44
CA ASN A 84 -2.28 -7.34 17.56
C ASN A 84 -2.50 -5.84 17.87
N GLU A 85 -3.72 -5.35 17.67
CA GLU A 85 -4.13 -3.96 17.96
C GLU A 85 -3.50 -2.90 17.04
N ASP A 86 -2.60 -3.30 16.14
CA ASP A 86 -1.99 -2.43 15.13
C ASP A 86 -2.73 -2.55 13.80
N LEU A 87 -3.00 -1.44 13.14
CA LEU A 87 -3.52 -1.47 11.78
C LEU A 87 -2.34 -1.61 10.80
N GLY A 88 -2.26 -2.77 10.17
CA GLY A 88 -1.29 -3.07 9.14
C GLY A 88 -1.87 -2.89 7.74
N VAL A 89 -1.12 -2.27 6.85
CA VAL A 89 -1.40 -2.26 5.41
C VAL A 89 -0.15 -2.71 4.68
N ALA A 90 -0.27 -3.76 3.87
CA ALA A 90 0.81 -4.20 3.01
C ALA A 90 0.37 -4.16 1.55
N VAL A 91 1.22 -3.61 0.71
CA VAL A 91 1.06 -3.59 -0.75
C VAL A 91 2.27 -4.26 -1.38
N TYR A 92 2.00 -5.21 -2.23
CA TYR A 92 3.01 -5.85 -3.06
C TYR A 92 2.60 -5.72 -4.52
N MET A 93 3.53 -5.37 -5.39
CA MET A 93 3.32 -5.41 -6.83
C MET A 93 4.61 -5.76 -7.57
N TYR A 94 4.44 -6.41 -8.70
CA TYR A 94 5.47 -6.66 -9.68
C TYR A 94 5.15 -5.87 -10.94
N ASN A 95 6.00 -4.93 -11.30
CA ASN A 95 5.82 -4.11 -12.49
C ASN A 95 6.72 -4.65 -13.60
N ARG A 96 6.11 -5.14 -14.68
CA ARG A 96 6.80 -5.56 -15.88
C ARG A 96 6.68 -4.47 -16.95
N LEU A 97 7.80 -3.94 -17.37
CA LEU A 97 7.83 -2.98 -18.45
C LEU A 97 7.86 -3.69 -19.81
N PRO A 98 7.06 -3.27 -20.80
CA PRO A 98 7.08 -3.85 -22.13
C PRO A 98 8.47 -3.74 -22.75
N LYS A 99 8.95 -4.82 -23.35
CA LYS A 99 10.31 -4.90 -23.97
C LYS A 99 10.59 -3.81 -24.99
N ASN A 100 9.55 -3.25 -25.59
CA ASN A 100 9.64 -2.17 -26.60
C ASN A 100 9.76 -0.77 -25.96
N ASN A 101 9.65 -0.66 -24.62
CA ASN A 101 9.79 0.61 -23.94
C ASN A 101 11.29 0.91 -23.72
N PRO A 102 11.83 2.03 -24.22
CA PRO A 102 13.24 2.39 -24.02
C PRO A 102 13.59 2.57 -22.52
N THR A 103 12.61 2.87 -21.68
CA THR A 103 12.80 2.95 -20.22
C THR A 103 12.92 1.55 -19.61
N ALA A 104 12.26 0.54 -20.17
CA ALA A 104 12.36 -0.85 -19.73
C ALA A 104 13.78 -1.39 -19.83
N ALA A 105 14.52 -0.99 -20.87
CA ALA A 105 15.91 -1.38 -21.06
C ALA A 105 16.85 -0.80 -19.97
N LYS A 106 16.40 0.22 -19.25
CA LYS A 106 17.19 0.90 -18.20
C LYS A 106 16.77 0.52 -16.78
N ILE A 107 15.48 0.34 -16.56
CA ILE A 107 14.94 0.11 -15.20
C ILE A 107 14.65 -1.36 -14.94
N GLY A 108 14.26 -2.11 -16.00
CA GLY A 108 13.89 -3.52 -15.91
C GLY A 108 12.58 -3.77 -15.15
N ASP A 109 12.36 -5.03 -14.87
CA ASP A 109 11.19 -5.46 -14.10
C ASP A 109 11.39 -5.11 -12.61
N VAL A 110 10.42 -4.46 -11.99
CA VAL A 110 10.51 -3.89 -10.65
C VAL A 110 9.52 -4.54 -9.71
N LYS A 111 10.03 -5.00 -8.56
CA LYS A 111 9.22 -5.41 -7.41
C LYS A 111 9.12 -4.25 -6.44
N LEU A 112 7.90 -3.90 -6.07
CA LEU A 112 7.64 -2.89 -5.04
C LEU A 112 6.89 -3.53 -3.89
N ARG A 113 7.37 -3.26 -2.68
CA ARG A 113 6.69 -3.62 -1.43
C ARG A 113 6.52 -2.37 -0.59
N MET A 114 5.33 -2.16 -0.11
CA MET A 114 5.04 -1.12 0.86
C MET A 114 4.40 -1.76 2.09
N ASN A 115 4.92 -1.46 3.25
CA ASN A 115 4.31 -1.82 4.53
C ASN A 115 4.04 -0.53 5.30
N LEU A 116 2.85 -0.43 5.84
CA LEU A 116 2.42 0.67 6.69
C LEU A 116 1.83 0.05 7.95
N ASN A 117 2.30 0.51 9.10
CA ASN A 117 1.78 0.12 10.40
C ASN A 117 1.35 1.37 11.15
N ALA A 118 0.10 1.37 11.58
CA ALA A 118 -0.45 2.43 12.42
C ALA A 118 -0.75 1.88 13.80
N ARG A 119 -0.14 2.49 14.81
CA ARG A 119 -0.31 2.12 16.21
C ARG A 119 -0.47 3.36 17.06
N ASN A 120 -1.54 3.42 17.84
CA ASN A 120 -1.86 4.61 18.63
C ASN A 120 -1.84 5.87 17.75
N ASP A 121 -0.98 6.82 18.06
CA ASP A 121 -0.81 8.09 17.33
C ASP A 121 0.43 8.10 16.42
N SER A 122 1.00 6.92 16.12
CA SER A 122 2.15 6.77 15.23
C SER A 122 1.80 5.97 13.98
N LEU A 123 2.52 6.28 12.91
CA LEU A 123 2.41 5.59 11.63
C LEU A 123 3.82 5.41 11.07
N ASP A 124 4.19 4.16 10.84
CA ASP A 124 5.45 3.78 10.23
C ASP A 124 5.20 3.24 8.83
N MET A 125 5.92 3.76 7.85
CA MET A 125 5.84 3.29 6.47
C MET A 125 7.22 2.90 5.97
N LYS A 126 7.30 1.76 5.31
CA LYS A 126 8.49 1.25 4.63
C LYS A 126 8.15 0.93 3.19
N ILE A 127 8.85 1.57 2.25
CA ILE A 127 8.77 1.29 0.83
C ILE A 127 10.08 0.63 0.40
N GLN A 128 9.99 -0.54 -0.18
CA GLN A 128 11.11 -1.30 -0.69
C GLN A 128 10.95 -1.49 -2.20
N LEU A 129 11.98 -1.11 -2.93
CA LEU A 129 12.11 -1.31 -4.37
C LEU A 129 13.21 -2.33 -4.62
N ASP A 130 13.01 -3.23 -5.56
CA ASP A 130 14.01 -4.19 -6.00
C ASP A 130 13.73 -4.59 -7.45
N ASN A 131 14.78 -4.72 -8.26
CA ASN A 131 14.65 -5.24 -9.61
C ASN A 131 15.49 -6.52 -9.79
N THR A 132 15.14 -7.29 -10.81
CA THR A 132 15.80 -8.57 -11.10
C THR A 132 16.78 -8.50 -12.27
N ASP A 133 16.99 -7.30 -12.82
CA ASP A 133 17.82 -7.11 -14.01
C ASP A 133 19.29 -6.81 -13.72
N SER A 134 20.07 -6.78 -14.80
CA SER A 134 21.52 -6.51 -14.73
C SER A 134 21.86 -5.11 -14.25
N VAL A 135 20.98 -4.14 -14.50
CA VAL A 135 21.10 -2.75 -13.99
C VAL A 135 20.36 -2.67 -12.65
N ARG A 136 21.10 -2.38 -11.58
CA ARG A 136 20.54 -2.38 -10.22
C ARG A 136 19.65 -1.17 -9.98
N ASN A 137 18.43 -1.46 -9.57
CA ASN A 137 17.47 -0.51 -9.05
C ASN A 137 16.89 -1.11 -7.77
N GLU A 138 17.42 -0.72 -6.63
CA GLU A 138 17.04 -1.26 -5.34
C GLU A 138 17.12 -0.18 -4.27
N GLY A 139 16.33 -0.33 -3.22
CA GLY A 139 16.40 0.57 -2.10
C GLY A 139 15.25 0.41 -1.13
N VAL A 140 15.42 1.06 0.01
CA VAL A 140 14.42 1.12 1.06
C VAL A 140 14.27 2.56 1.49
N ILE A 141 13.03 3.05 1.50
CA ILE A 141 12.65 4.34 2.07
C ILE A 141 11.80 4.07 3.29
N SER A 142 12.16 4.65 4.42
CA SER A 142 11.42 4.54 5.66
C SER A 142 10.95 5.91 6.12
N VAL A 143 9.68 5.97 6.52
CA VAL A 143 9.02 7.18 6.99
C VAL A 143 8.35 6.85 8.31
N ALA A 144 8.58 7.68 9.32
CA ALA A 144 7.85 7.66 10.57
C ALA A 144 6.96 8.90 10.67
N SER A 145 5.77 8.74 11.22
CA SER A 145 4.87 9.89 11.45
C SER A 145 4.24 9.79 12.82
N LYS A 146 4.03 10.94 13.43
CA LYS A 146 3.37 11.06 14.72
C LYS A 146 2.22 12.07 14.64
N LEU A 147 1.05 11.64 15.10
CA LEU A 147 -0.10 12.50 15.28
C LEU A 147 -0.09 13.04 16.72
N SER A 148 -0.28 14.33 16.88
CA SER A 148 -0.35 15.01 18.17
C SER A 148 -1.38 16.15 18.12
N LYS A 149 -1.58 16.85 19.23
CA LYS A 149 -2.41 18.07 19.25
C LYS A 149 -1.52 19.29 19.43
N TYR A 150 -1.81 20.32 18.67
CA TYR A 150 -1.25 21.65 18.87
C TYR A 150 -2.41 22.68 18.87
N HIS A 151 -2.59 23.38 19.98
CA HIS A 151 -3.72 24.32 20.16
C HIS A 151 -5.09 23.69 19.83
N ASN A 152 -5.36 22.47 20.29
CA ASN A 152 -6.58 21.70 20.00
C ASN A 152 -6.81 21.33 18.53
N LYS A 153 -5.82 21.53 17.65
CA LYS A 153 -5.87 21.08 16.26
C LYS A 153 -4.95 19.86 16.06
N PRO A 154 -5.27 18.96 15.12
CA PRO A 154 -4.37 17.87 14.75
C PRO A 154 -3.05 18.44 14.23
N LYS A 155 -1.94 17.88 14.69
CA LYS A 155 -0.59 18.16 14.22
C LYS A 155 0.04 16.85 13.74
N PHE A 156 0.59 16.85 12.54
CA PHE A 156 1.33 15.74 11.97
C PHE A 156 2.81 16.10 11.88
N ASP A 157 3.64 15.29 12.50
CA ASP A 157 5.08 15.34 12.33
C ASP A 157 5.47 14.12 11.50
N ILE A 158 6.05 14.34 10.31
CA ILE A 158 6.47 13.31 9.37
C ILE A 158 7.98 13.36 9.26
N GLU A 159 8.64 12.26 9.51
CA GLU A 159 10.10 12.12 9.45
C GLU A 159 10.47 11.11 8.37
N ILE A 160 11.22 11.55 7.37
CA ILE A 160 11.88 10.68 6.40
C ILE A 160 13.20 10.26 7.01
N LEU A 161 13.38 8.95 7.22
CA LEU A 161 14.58 8.41 7.82
C LEU A 161 15.72 8.30 6.78
N PRO A 162 16.99 8.36 7.20
CA PRO A 162 18.12 8.18 6.31
C PRO A 162 17.98 6.87 5.52
N SER A 163 18.09 6.97 4.21
CA SER A 163 17.85 5.83 3.31
C SER A 163 18.87 5.82 2.19
N ASN A 164 19.28 4.64 1.78
CA ASN A 164 20.14 4.43 0.62
C ASN A 164 19.34 3.75 -0.48
N ILE A 165 19.43 4.29 -1.67
CA ILE A 165 18.81 3.74 -2.88
C ILE A 165 19.86 3.63 -3.99
N ILE A 166 19.71 2.64 -4.83
CA ILE A 166 20.51 2.48 -6.05
C ILE A 166 19.55 2.63 -7.22
N LEU A 167 19.85 3.57 -8.12
CA LEU A 167 19.10 3.79 -9.35
C LEU A 167 20.05 3.80 -10.52
N ASN A 168 19.85 2.91 -11.49
CA ASN A 168 20.75 2.73 -12.64
C ASN A 168 22.22 2.54 -12.21
N ASP A 169 22.48 1.61 -11.31
CA ASP A 169 23.79 1.33 -10.70
C ASP A 169 24.42 2.50 -9.92
N SER A 170 23.73 3.62 -9.81
CA SER A 170 24.21 4.79 -9.08
C SER A 170 23.62 4.85 -7.68
N ALA A 171 24.47 4.96 -6.69
CA ALA A 171 24.07 5.07 -5.29
C ALA A 171 23.62 6.49 -4.94
N TRP A 172 22.47 6.59 -4.30
CA TRP A 172 21.86 7.82 -3.81
C TRP A 172 21.58 7.69 -2.31
N THR A 173 21.81 8.76 -1.59
CA THR A 173 21.48 8.85 -0.16
C THR A 173 20.37 9.87 0.04
N ILE A 174 19.28 9.44 0.69
CA ILE A 174 18.22 10.32 1.16
C ILE A 174 18.59 10.70 2.60
N GLY A 175 18.83 11.99 2.85
CA GLY A 175 19.07 12.51 4.18
C GLY A 175 17.81 12.52 5.04
N GLN A 176 18.00 12.56 6.35
CA GLN A 176 16.89 12.77 7.28
C GLN A 176 16.20 14.10 6.99
N SER A 177 14.88 14.09 6.95
CA SER A 177 14.06 15.28 6.72
C SER A 177 12.79 15.21 7.57
N THR A 178 12.37 16.35 8.09
CA THR A 178 11.14 16.45 8.89
C THR A 178 10.18 17.44 8.26
N ILE A 179 8.91 17.06 8.17
CA ILE A 179 7.81 17.91 7.69
C ILE A 179 6.78 17.98 8.82
N THR A 180 6.43 19.18 9.24
CA THR A 180 5.38 19.41 10.22
C THR A 180 4.19 20.10 9.57
N TYR A 181 3.02 19.55 9.79
CA TYR A 181 1.73 20.14 9.41
C TYR A 181 0.89 20.36 10.67
N ALA A 182 0.40 21.61 10.91
CA ALA A 182 -0.39 21.99 12.08
C ALA A 182 -1.54 22.93 11.70
#